data_94ea94e870c9fa6147bd2113735895c4
#
_entry.id   94ea94e870c9fa6147bd2113735895c4
#
_cell.length_a   1.000
_cell.length_b   1.000
_cell.length_c   1.000
_cell.angle_alpha   90.00
_cell.angle_beta   90.00
_cell.angle_gamma   90.00
#
_symmetry.space_group_name_H-M   'P 1'
#
loop_
_entity.id
_entity.type
_entity.pdbx_description
1 polymer ?
#
loop_
_entity_poly.entity_id
_entity_poly.type
_entity_poly.pdbx_seq_one_letter_code
_entity_poly.pdbx_strand_id
1 'polypeptide(L)'
;MFKPTAIRIGFLMVILCTSLLSQAQQTWLPREPSPAASVSQTVGISIIAVHYSRPSIRGREVWGTLVPYGWDKNGSAIGLESPWRAGANENTVLHLSHTATIEGNTVPAGDYGLFFLINKDNTGEVILSKDYKSWGAFWYNPKQDQMRAKITIRDVPVSTEKLYYSFDSVGRTAAELDLNWAKKQFPVKIEFAVDDIVMENARELLNGQTAFDFQNLNAAANYALKYNTDTADAMKWVTRSLGANPQNYNALVAKAGLIKKAGDSLAAAKIMKDAVASANEGQLNAYGYQLLGENKFSEAIDALKLNTQKHPESANAWDSLGEAYALSGDKKNAIVNFKKSLSLNPPPLVRANSEKYLKQLGAM
;
A
#
# COMPACT_ATOMS: atom_id res chain seq x y z
N MET A 1 25.35 -66.25 -36.30
CA MET A 1 24.11 -66.42 -35.52
C MET A 1 24.05 -65.33 -34.49
N PHE A 2 23.58 -64.15 -34.87
CA PHE A 2 23.39 -62.99 -33.95
C PHE A 2 21.96 -62.53 -34.03
N LYS A 3 21.24 -62.52 -32.88
CA LYS A 3 19.87 -62.06 -32.74
C LYS A 3 19.83 -60.54 -32.56
N PRO A 4 18.90 -59.80 -33.18
CA PRO A 4 18.71 -58.37 -32.90
C PRO A 4 17.68 -58.21 -31.75
N THR A 5 18.10 -57.61 -30.68
CA THR A 5 17.21 -57.19 -29.59
C THR A 5 17.52 -55.74 -29.23
N ALA A 6 17.11 -54.78 -30.03
CA ALA A 6 17.28 -53.37 -29.74
C ALA A 6 16.36 -52.48 -30.58
N ILE A 7 15.05 -52.73 -30.65
CA ILE A 7 14.07 -51.77 -31.22
C ILE A 7 12.73 -51.97 -30.51
N ARG A 8 12.63 -51.61 -29.25
CA ARG A 8 11.32 -51.54 -28.53
C ARG A 8 11.26 -50.48 -27.40
N ILE A 9 12.28 -49.67 -27.19
CA ILE A 9 12.29 -48.63 -26.14
C ILE A 9 12.02 -47.22 -26.66
N GLY A 10 12.03 -46.99 -27.99
CA GLY A 10 11.86 -45.69 -28.58
C GLY A 10 10.44 -45.17 -28.72
N PHE A 11 9.39 -45.97 -28.52
CA PHE A 11 8.01 -45.58 -28.82
C PHE A 11 7.16 -45.23 -27.59
N LEU A 12 7.66 -45.41 -26.37
CA LEU A 12 6.93 -45.10 -25.16
C LEU A 12 7.21 -43.71 -24.58
N MET A 13 8.23 -43.00 -25.09
CA MET A 13 8.59 -41.66 -24.59
C MET A 13 7.98 -40.50 -25.36
N VAL A 14 7.31 -40.74 -26.48
CA VAL A 14 6.67 -39.70 -27.30
C VAL A 14 5.20 -39.43 -26.88
N ILE A 15 4.56 -40.32 -26.15
CA ILE A 15 3.15 -40.21 -25.76
C ILE A 15 2.96 -39.42 -24.44
N LEU A 16 4.03 -39.17 -23.66
CA LEU A 16 3.94 -38.49 -22.36
C LEU A 16 4.12 -36.94 -22.45
N CYS A 17 4.46 -36.41 -23.62
CA CYS A 17 4.64 -34.96 -23.82
C CYS A 17 3.45 -34.22 -24.47
N THR A 18 2.35 -34.90 -24.78
CA THR A 18 1.23 -34.27 -25.48
C THR A 18 0.03 -33.94 -24.60
N SER A 19 0.11 -34.16 -23.26
CA SER A 19 -1.02 -33.92 -22.35
C SER A 19 -0.95 -32.59 -21.55
N LEU A 20 -0.01 -31.69 -21.85
CA LEU A 20 0.13 -30.40 -21.17
C LEU A 20 -0.27 -29.16 -22.00
N LEU A 21 -0.92 -29.33 -23.15
CA LEU A 21 -1.30 -28.20 -24.02
C LEU A 21 -2.81 -28.05 -24.20
N SER A 22 -3.60 -28.39 -23.20
CA SER A 22 -5.05 -28.22 -23.27
C SER A 22 -5.59 -27.39 -22.13
N GLN A 23 -5.19 -26.13 -22.05
CA GLN A 23 -5.90 -25.07 -21.33
C GLN A 23 -5.65 -23.69 -21.97
N ALA A 24 -5.63 -23.61 -23.28
CA ALA A 24 -5.80 -22.35 -23.96
C ALA A 24 -7.20 -22.36 -24.58
N GLN A 25 -8.20 -21.91 -23.85
CA GLN A 25 -9.38 -21.37 -24.51
C GLN A 25 -8.89 -20.12 -25.26
N GLN A 26 -8.48 -20.33 -26.48
CA GLN A 26 -8.08 -19.24 -27.38
C GLN A 26 -9.31 -18.42 -27.72
N THR A 27 -9.51 -17.34 -26.99
CA THR A 27 -10.33 -16.24 -27.48
C THR A 27 -9.50 -15.47 -28.50
N TRP A 28 -9.29 -16.06 -29.66
CA TRP A 28 -8.58 -15.43 -30.79
C TRP A 28 -9.42 -14.35 -31.48
N LEU A 29 -10.69 -14.22 -31.11
CA LEU A 29 -11.59 -13.17 -31.57
C LEU A 29 -11.90 -12.20 -30.42
N PRO A 30 -11.96 -10.88 -30.71
CA PRO A 30 -12.38 -9.88 -29.74
C PRO A 30 -13.77 -10.20 -29.19
N ARG A 31 -13.94 -10.11 -27.88
CA ARG A 31 -15.28 -10.25 -27.25
C ARG A 31 -16.02 -8.94 -27.32
N GLU A 32 -16.58 -8.65 -28.45
CA GLU A 32 -17.56 -7.58 -28.59
C GLU A 32 -18.97 -8.15 -28.38
N PRO A 33 -19.82 -7.47 -27.68
CA PRO A 33 -19.84 -6.06 -27.28
C PRO A 33 -19.41 -5.76 -25.82
N SER A 34 -18.92 -6.70 -25.08
CA SER A 34 -18.58 -6.55 -23.65
C SER A 34 -17.10 -6.92 -23.41
N PRO A 35 -16.14 -6.05 -23.78
CA PRO A 35 -14.72 -6.36 -23.62
C PRO A 35 -14.37 -6.59 -22.15
N ALA A 36 -13.38 -7.46 -21.93
CA ALA A 36 -12.81 -7.69 -20.62
C ALA A 36 -12.01 -6.46 -20.14
N ALA A 37 -12.01 -6.26 -18.84
CA ALA A 37 -11.25 -5.22 -18.17
C ALA A 37 -10.82 -5.68 -16.77
N SER A 38 -9.85 -4.98 -16.20
CA SER A 38 -9.46 -5.16 -14.82
C SER A 38 -9.10 -3.82 -14.19
N VAL A 39 -9.25 -3.74 -12.88
CA VAL A 39 -8.77 -2.63 -12.04
C VAL A 39 -8.16 -3.22 -10.79
N SER A 40 -7.11 -2.60 -10.27
CA SER A 40 -6.47 -3.02 -9.03
C SER A 40 -6.06 -1.83 -8.19
N GLN A 41 -6.06 -2.03 -6.86
CA GLN A 41 -5.64 -1.05 -5.87
C GLN A 41 -4.81 -1.73 -4.79
N THR A 42 -3.70 -1.10 -4.43
CA THR A 42 -2.89 -1.50 -3.27
C THR A 42 -3.30 -0.68 -2.05
N VAL A 43 -3.53 -1.36 -0.92
CA VAL A 43 -3.80 -0.76 0.40
C VAL A 43 -2.77 -1.33 1.38
N GLY A 44 -1.87 -0.49 1.87
CA GLY A 44 -0.66 -0.97 2.56
C GLY A 44 0.20 -1.82 1.63
N ILE A 45 0.31 -3.12 1.90
CA ILE A 45 0.94 -4.11 1.00
C ILE A 45 -0.07 -5.11 0.42
N SER A 46 -1.36 -4.91 0.69
CA SER A 46 -2.44 -5.78 0.22
C SER A 46 -2.96 -5.30 -1.13
N ILE A 47 -3.30 -6.24 -2.00
CA ILE A 47 -3.83 -5.97 -3.34
C ILE A 47 -5.30 -6.37 -3.37
N ILE A 48 -6.13 -5.47 -3.89
CA ILE A 48 -7.50 -5.74 -4.33
C ILE A 48 -7.50 -5.66 -5.85
N ALA A 49 -8.04 -6.65 -6.55
CA ALA A 49 -8.22 -6.56 -8.00
C ALA A 49 -9.61 -7.06 -8.40
N VAL A 50 -10.18 -6.44 -9.44
CA VAL A 50 -11.45 -6.88 -10.02
C VAL A 50 -11.24 -7.16 -11.50
N HIS A 51 -11.59 -8.38 -11.93
CA HIS A 51 -11.60 -8.79 -13.33
C HIS A 51 -13.05 -8.94 -13.78
N TYR A 52 -13.43 -8.28 -14.87
CA TYR A 52 -14.82 -8.18 -15.30
C TYR A 52 -14.98 -7.95 -16.79
N SER A 53 -16.18 -8.12 -17.32
CA SER A 53 -16.55 -7.72 -18.67
C SER A 53 -17.46 -6.51 -18.63
N ARG A 54 -17.29 -5.57 -19.57
CA ARG A 54 -17.89 -4.23 -19.60
C ARG A 54 -19.08 -4.17 -20.57
N PRO A 55 -20.33 -4.47 -20.13
CA PRO A 55 -21.51 -4.25 -20.96
C PRO A 55 -21.74 -2.75 -21.19
N SER A 56 -22.36 -2.41 -22.34
CA SER A 56 -22.83 -1.06 -22.67
C SER A 56 -24.34 -0.97 -22.57
N ILE A 57 -24.86 0.21 -22.25
CA ILE A 57 -26.32 0.48 -22.18
C ILE A 57 -26.98 0.28 -23.54
N ARG A 58 -26.44 0.88 -24.61
CA ARG A 58 -26.97 0.81 -25.97
C ARG A 58 -28.45 1.22 -26.05
N GLY A 59 -28.81 2.29 -25.38
CA GLY A 59 -30.19 2.81 -25.35
C GLY A 59 -31.20 1.96 -24.60
N ARG A 60 -30.78 0.91 -23.89
CA ARG A 60 -31.67 0.03 -23.10
C ARG A 60 -31.91 0.61 -21.70
N GLU A 61 -33.04 0.31 -21.13
CA GLU A 61 -33.29 0.49 -19.70
C GLU A 61 -32.47 -0.57 -18.94
N VAL A 62 -31.62 -0.13 -18.02
CA VAL A 62 -30.74 -1.03 -17.29
C VAL A 62 -31.46 -1.60 -16.07
N TRP A 63 -31.92 -0.72 -15.19
CA TRP A 63 -32.41 -1.11 -13.88
C TRP A 63 -33.89 -1.47 -13.90
N GLY A 64 -34.21 -2.68 -13.48
CA GLY A 64 -35.57 -3.26 -13.53
C GLY A 64 -35.88 -3.98 -14.82
N THR A 65 -35.06 -3.82 -15.88
CA THR A 65 -35.26 -4.48 -17.19
C THR A 65 -34.08 -5.37 -17.55
N LEU A 66 -32.89 -4.80 -17.82
CA LEU A 66 -31.70 -5.58 -18.13
C LEU A 66 -31.10 -6.23 -16.85
N VAL A 67 -31.13 -5.52 -15.75
CA VAL A 67 -30.81 -6.02 -14.41
C VAL A 67 -32.08 -5.96 -13.58
N PRO A 68 -32.72 -7.11 -13.24
CA PRO A 68 -33.92 -7.13 -12.44
C PRO A 68 -33.70 -6.56 -11.05
N TYR A 69 -34.75 -5.99 -10.46
CA TYR A 69 -34.74 -5.65 -9.05
C TYR A 69 -34.91 -6.91 -8.20
N GLY A 70 -34.06 -7.06 -7.18
CA GLY A 70 -34.00 -8.24 -6.32
C GLY A 70 -33.38 -9.46 -7.02
N TRP A 71 -33.85 -10.63 -6.66
CA TRP A 71 -33.41 -11.91 -7.20
C TRP A 71 -34.02 -12.18 -8.57
N ASP A 72 -33.19 -12.60 -9.53
CA ASP A 72 -33.66 -13.06 -10.84
C ASP A 72 -34.19 -14.50 -10.74
N LYS A 73 -35.49 -14.68 -10.89
CA LYS A 73 -36.15 -15.98 -10.80
C LYS A 73 -35.85 -16.90 -11.98
N ASN A 74 -35.41 -16.35 -13.09
CA ASN A 74 -35.17 -17.06 -14.35
C ASN A 74 -33.69 -17.04 -14.75
N GLY A 75 -32.83 -16.44 -13.96
CA GLY A 75 -31.39 -16.22 -14.28
C GLY A 75 -30.50 -17.44 -14.12
N SER A 76 -30.97 -18.50 -13.44
CA SER A 76 -30.18 -19.69 -13.13
C SER A 76 -30.56 -20.88 -13.99
N ALA A 77 -29.57 -21.61 -14.50
CA ALA A 77 -29.77 -22.88 -15.22
C ALA A 77 -30.12 -24.07 -14.30
N ILE A 78 -29.96 -23.91 -12.99
CA ILE A 78 -30.19 -24.96 -12.00
C ILE A 78 -31.51 -24.77 -11.21
N GLY A 79 -32.39 -23.87 -11.68
CA GLY A 79 -33.70 -23.65 -11.10
C GLY A 79 -33.73 -22.89 -9.78
N LEU A 80 -32.64 -22.23 -9.41
CA LEU A 80 -32.53 -21.33 -8.25
C LEU A 80 -32.66 -19.88 -8.69
N GLU A 81 -33.08 -19.02 -7.78
CA GLU A 81 -32.96 -17.57 -7.99
C GLU A 81 -31.49 -17.16 -8.00
N SER A 82 -31.11 -16.19 -8.83
CA SER A 82 -29.74 -15.74 -8.96
C SER A 82 -29.59 -14.23 -8.80
N PRO A 83 -28.44 -13.75 -8.28
CA PRO A 83 -28.11 -12.33 -8.24
C PRO A 83 -27.56 -11.86 -9.60
N TRP A 84 -27.44 -10.55 -9.77
CA TRP A 84 -26.75 -9.99 -10.92
C TRP A 84 -25.24 -10.21 -10.84
N ARG A 85 -24.65 -10.77 -11.91
CA ARG A 85 -23.19 -11.04 -12.03
C ARG A 85 -22.30 -9.80 -12.06
N ALA A 86 -22.87 -8.59 -11.91
CA ALA A 86 -22.14 -7.33 -11.83
C ALA A 86 -21.18 -7.06 -13.00
N GLY A 87 -21.56 -7.51 -14.18
CA GLY A 87 -20.78 -7.46 -15.42
C GLY A 87 -21.49 -8.21 -16.55
N ALA A 88 -20.72 -8.83 -17.43
CA ALA A 88 -21.20 -9.65 -18.54
C ALA A 88 -20.26 -10.84 -18.77
N ASN A 89 -20.70 -11.81 -19.56
CA ASN A 89 -19.97 -13.04 -19.91
C ASN A 89 -19.67 -13.90 -18.66
N GLU A 90 -18.39 -14.16 -18.36
CA GLU A 90 -17.93 -14.90 -17.18
C GLU A 90 -18.30 -14.17 -15.88
N ASN A 91 -18.01 -14.81 -14.77
CA ASN A 91 -18.11 -14.15 -13.46
C ASN A 91 -17.23 -12.88 -13.42
N THR A 92 -17.73 -11.85 -12.79
CA THR A 92 -16.88 -10.79 -12.23
C THR A 92 -16.16 -11.39 -11.03
N VAL A 93 -14.83 -11.26 -11.00
CA VAL A 93 -13.99 -11.87 -9.97
C VAL A 93 -13.32 -10.79 -9.14
N LEU A 94 -13.55 -10.82 -7.82
CA LEU A 94 -12.80 -10.03 -6.84
C LEU A 94 -11.65 -10.89 -6.31
N HIS A 95 -10.43 -10.37 -6.43
CA HIS A 95 -9.22 -10.93 -5.84
C HIS A 95 -8.79 -10.16 -4.60
N LEU A 96 -8.44 -10.87 -3.53
CA LEU A 96 -7.88 -10.34 -2.29
C LEU A 96 -6.57 -11.05 -1.99
N SER A 97 -5.46 -10.33 -1.94
CA SER A 97 -4.15 -10.93 -1.62
C SER A 97 -3.99 -11.29 -0.13
N HIS A 98 -4.76 -10.67 0.75
CA HIS A 98 -4.79 -10.91 2.20
C HIS A 98 -6.23 -10.92 2.69
N THR A 99 -6.44 -11.47 3.90
CA THR A 99 -7.74 -11.38 4.59
C THR A 99 -8.16 -9.92 4.75
N ALA A 100 -9.40 -9.62 4.35
CA ALA A 100 -9.99 -8.28 4.40
C ALA A 100 -11.27 -8.26 5.24
N THR A 101 -11.70 -7.08 5.65
CA THR A 101 -13.03 -6.82 6.15
C THR A 101 -13.82 -6.10 5.07
N ILE A 102 -14.90 -6.71 4.56
CA ILE A 102 -15.76 -6.14 3.52
C ILE A 102 -17.14 -5.88 4.12
N GLU A 103 -17.55 -4.61 4.14
CA GLU A 103 -18.82 -4.19 4.77
C GLU A 103 -19.01 -4.83 6.17
N GLY A 104 -17.94 -4.85 6.99
CA GLY A 104 -17.95 -5.42 8.34
C GLY A 104 -17.78 -6.94 8.43
N ASN A 105 -17.69 -7.67 7.32
CA ASN A 105 -17.53 -9.12 7.31
C ASN A 105 -16.10 -9.51 6.99
N THR A 106 -15.53 -10.44 7.76
CA THR A 106 -14.18 -10.97 7.49
C THR A 106 -14.21 -11.93 6.29
N VAL A 107 -13.38 -11.63 5.29
CA VAL A 107 -13.23 -12.40 4.05
C VAL A 107 -11.78 -12.83 3.92
N PRO A 108 -11.47 -14.13 3.87
CA PRO A 108 -10.10 -14.63 3.66
C PRO A 108 -9.49 -14.16 2.34
N ALA A 109 -8.17 -14.22 2.24
CA ALA A 109 -7.48 -14.06 0.96
C ALA A 109 -7.98 -15.08 -0.07
N GLY A 110 -8.08 -14.68 -1.33
CA GLY A 110 -8.54 -15.57 -2.40
C GLY A 110 -9.28 -14.85 -3.52
N ASP A 111 -9.84 -15.64 -4.43
CA ASP A 111 -10.66 -15.19 -5.54
C ASP A 111 -12.12 -15.52 -5.27
N TYR A 112 -13.01 -14.58 -5.56
CA TYR A 112 -14.44 -14.69 -5.31
C TYR A 112 -15.25 -14.19 -6.52
N GLY A 113 -16.32 -14.92 -6.87
CA GLY A 113 -17.34 -14.38 -7.76
C GLY A 113 -18.05 -13.21 -7.08
N LEU A 114 -18.06 -12.05 -7.72
CA LEU A 114 -18.67 -10.82 -7.22
C LEU A 114 -20.04 -10.61 -7.86
N PHE A 115 -21.06 -10.53 -7.02
CA PHE A 115 -22.44 -10.32 -7.44
C PHE A 115 -23.09 -9.19 -6.64
N PHE A 116 -24.14 -8.58 -7.24
CA PHE A 116 -24.94 -7.58 -6.56
C PHE A 116 -26.44 -7.86 -6.67
N LEU A 117 -27.16 -7.41 -5.68
CA LEU A 117 -28.61 -7.17 -5.75
C LEU A 117 -28.85 -5.67 -5.70
N ILE A 118 -29.87 -5.19 -6.40
CA ILE A 118 -30.38 -3.83 -6.32
C ILE A 118 -31.89 -3.86 -6.12
N ASN A 119 -32.39 -3.04 -5.22
CA ASN A 119 -33.83 -2.81 -5.01
C ASN A 119 -34.24 -1.44 -5.55
N LYS A 120 -35.57 -1.21 -5.71
CA LYS A 120 -36.11 0.04 -6.24
C LYS A 120 -35.80 1.26 -5.37
N ASP A 121 -35.60 1.04 -4.07
CA ASP A 121 -35.31 2.06 -3.06
C ASP A 121 -33.81 2.37 -2.89
N ASN A 122 -32.98 1.90 -3.81
CA ASN A 122 -31.51 2.01 -3.77
C ASN A 122 -30.84 1.24 -2.61
N THR A 123 -31.56 0.37 -1.90
CA THR A 123 -30.91 -0.65 -1.09
C THR A 123 -30.41 -1.77 -1.99
N GLY A 124 -29.37 -2.48 -1.54
CA GLY A 124 -28.85 -3.62 -2.28
C GLY A 124 -28.00 -4.52 -1.39
N GLU A 125 -27.43 -5.53 -2.00
CA GLU A 125 -26.48 -6.42 -1.35
C GLU A 125 -25.28 -6.64 -2.26
N VAL A 126 -24.09 -6.70 -1.67
CA VAL A 126 -22.88 -7.28 -2.27
C VAL A 126 -22.76 -8.72 -1.81
N ILE A 127 -22.49 -9.62 -2.75
CA ILE A 127 -22.38 -11.07 -2.50
C ILE A 127 -21.03 -11.53 -3.06
N LEU A 128 -20.27 -12.25 -2.23
CA LEU A 128 -19.04 -12.93 -2.65
C LEU A 128 -19.27 -14.43 -2.61
N SER A 129 -19.04 -15.10 -3.74
CA SER A 129 -19.16 -16.55 -3.87
C SER A 129 -17.79 -17.21 -4.05
N LYS A 130 -17.57 -18.35 -3.42
CA LYS A 130 -16.39 -19.21 -3.63
C LYS A 130 -16.33 -19.79 -5.04
N ASP A 131 -17.48 -19.88 -5.70
CA ASP A 131 -17.55 -20.26 -7.11
C ASP A 131 -17.30 -19.02 -8.00
N TYR A 132 -16.04 -18.77 -8.31
CA TYR A 132 -15.62 -17.66 -9.16
C TYR A 132 -15.32 -18.07 -10.62
N LYS A 133 -15.34 -19.39 -10.91
CA LYS A 133 -14.98 -19.92 -12.25
C LYS A 133 -16.17 -20.16 -13.15
N SER A 134 -17.37 -20.07 -12.62
CA SER A 134 -18.61 -20.31 -13.37
C SER A 134 -18.89 -19.23 -14.42
N TRP A 135 -19.78 -19.53 -15.36
CA TRP A 135 -20.23 -18.59 -16.37
C TRP A 135 -21.36 -17.69 -15.83
N GLY A 136 -20.95 -16.62 -15.16
CA GLY A 136 -21.89 -15.66 -14.56
C GLY A 136 -22.79 -16.29 -13.51
N ALA A 137 -24.03 -15.84 -13.43
CA ALA A 137 -24.98 -16.29 -12.43
C ALA A 137 -25.74 -17.58 -12.80
N PHE A 138 -25.47 -18.21 -13.96
CA PHE A 138 -26.21 -19.40 -14.41
C PHE A 138 -26.13 -20.59 -13.44
N TRP A 139 -24.99 -20.75 -12.79
CA TRP A 139 -24.71 -21.86 -11.87
C TRP A 139 -24.65 -21.37 -10.40
N TYR A 140 -25.12 -20.17 -10.15
CA TYR A 140 -25.08 -19.59 -8.81
C TYR A 140 -25.76 -20.48 -7.79
N ASN A 141 -25.05 -20.78 -6.71
CA ASN A 141 -25.52 -21.58 -5.59
C ASN A 141 -25.25 -20.82 -4.28
N PRO A 142 -26.28 -20.42 -3.53
CA PRO A 142 -26.14 -19.68 -2.28
C PRO A 142 -25.33 -20.41 -1.19
N LYS A 143 -25.18 -21.74 -1.30
CA LYS A 143 -24.31 -22.52 -0.40
C LYS A 143 -22.83 -22.25 -0.61
N GLN A 144 -22.46 -21.65 -1.73
CA GLN A 144 -21.09 -21.25 -2.05
C GLN A 144 -20.78 -19.82 -1.61
N ASP A 145 -21.73 -19.09 -1.07
CA ASP A 145 -21.47 -17.73 -0.61
C ASP A 145 -20.45 -17.71 0.52
N GLN A 146 -19.46 -16.88 0.35
CA GLN A 146 -18.50 -16.56 1.40
C GLN A 146 -19.07 -15.50 2.34
N MET A 147 -19.74 -14.50 1.77
CA MET A 147 -20.43 -13.45 2.53
C MET A 147 -21.52 -12.78 1.70
N ARG A 148 -22.43 -12.14 2.43
CA ARG A 148 -23.39 -11.15 1.91
C ARG A 148 -23.43 -9.96 2.84
N ALA A 149 -23.50 -8.76 2.28
CA ALA A 149 -23.64 -7.54 3.07
C ALA A 149 -24.56 -6.55 2.37
N LYS A 150 -25.35 -5.83 3.17
CA LYS A 150 -26.20 -4.75 2.68
C LYS A 150 -25.33 -3.55 2.30
N ILE A 151 -25.67 -2.93 1.18
CA ILE A 151 -25.07 -1.68 0.70
C ILE A 151 -26.17 -0.67 0.35
N THR A 152 -25.79 0.61 0.32
CA THR A 152 -26.63 1.68 -0.20
C THR A 152 -26.10 2.12 -1.55
N ILE A 153 -26.91 1.97 -2.59
CA ILE A 153 -26.56 2.34 -3.96
C ILE A 153 -26.81 3.83 -4.13
N ARG A 154 -25.87 4.52 -4.76
CA ARG A 154 -25.92 5.97 -4.98
C ARG A 154 -26.47 6.26 -6.37
N ASP A 155 -27.38 7.26 -6.47
CA ASP A 155 -27.72 7.87 -7.75
C ASP A 155 -26.62 8.88 -8.13
N VAL A 156 -26.14 8.81 -9.38
CA VAL A 156 -25.15 9.75 -9.89
C VAL A 156 -25.74 10.59 -11.05
N PRO A 157 -25.38 11.87 -11.14
CA PRO A 157 -26.00 12.78 -12.13
C PRO A 157 -25.61 12.44 -13.58
N VAL A 158 -24.42 11.89 -13.78
CA VAL A 158 -23.87 11.56 -15.11
C VAL A 158 -24.04 10.09 -15.39
N SER A 159 -24.68 9.75 -16.52
CA SER A 159 -24.86 8.38 -16.97
C SER A 159 -23.59 7.82 -17.57
N THR A 160 -23.19 6.64 -17.13
CA THR A 160 -22.05 5.90 -17.66
C THR A 160 -22.49 4.85 -18.66
N GLU A 161 -22.08 4.99 -19.92
CA GLU A 161 -22.49 4.08 -21.02
C GLU A 161 -21.93 2.66 -20.84
N LYS A 162 -20.64 2.52 -20.50
CA LYS A 162 -20.01 1.23 -20.25
C LYS A 162 -19.80 1.01 -18.75
N LEU A 163 -20.22 -0.14 -18.25
CA LEU A 163 -19.91 -0.55 -16.87
C LEU A 163 -18.42 -0.46 -16.60
N TYR A 164 -18.03 0.11 -15.46
CA TYR A 164 -16.65 0.07 -14.97
C TYR A 164 -16.59 0.00 -13.46
N TYR A 165 -15.47 -0.50 -12.96
CA TYR A 165 -15.08 -0.43 -11.54
C TYR A 165 -14.00 0.61 -11.35
N SER A 166 -14.00 1.27 -10.20
CA SER A 166 -12.97 2.23 -9.77
C SER A 166 -12.69 2.12 -8.27
N PHE A 167 -11.60 2.76 -7.85
CA PHE A 167 -11.26 2.98 -6.45
C PHE A 167 -11.11 4.48 -6.24
N ASP A 168 -12.18 5.16 -5.88
CA ASP A 168 -12.21 6.62 -5.82
C ASP A 168 -11.81 7.16 -4.43
N SER A 169 -11.95 6.36 -3.39
CA SER A 169 -11.55 6.70 -2.03
C SER A 169 -10.56 5.66 -1.49
N VAL A 170 -9.28 6.08 -1.36
CA VAL A 170 -8.20 5.21 -0.90
C VAL A 170 -7.51 5.83 0.31
N GLY A 171 -7.56 5.12 1.42
CA GLY A 171 -6.89 5.47 2.67
C GLY A 171 -5.71 4.54 2.98
N ARG A 172 -5.14 4.69 4.17
CA ARG A 172 -4.02 3.86 4.62
C ARG A 172 -4.40 2.39 4.81
N THR A 173 -5.61 2.14 5.27
CA THR A 173 -6.08 0.79 5.67
C THR A 173 -7.31 0.33 4.92
N ALA A 174 -7.91 1.18 4.08
CA ALA A 174 -9.16 0.89 3.40
C ALA A 174 -9.19 1.50 2.00
N ALA A 175 -10.00 0.91 1.14
CA ALA A 175 -10.42 1.50 -0.12
C ALA A 175 -11.93 1.26 -0.33
N GLU A 176 -12.59 2.17 -1.04
CA GLU A 176 -13.94 1.97 -1.54
C GLU A 176 -13.88 1.51 -2.99
N LEU A 177 -14.42 0.31 -3.25
CA LEU A 177 -14.60 -0.23 -4.60
C LEU A 177 -15.96 0.20 -5.11
N ASP A 178 -15.99 0.97 -6.20
CA ASP A 178 -17.19 1.44 -6.83
C ASP A 178 -17.45 0.73 -8.14
N LEU A 179 -18.64 0.08 -8.30
CA LEU A 179 -19.15 -0.29 -9.60
C LEU A 179 -20.01 0.86 -10.12
N ASN A 180 -19.72 1.33 -11.33
CA ASN A 180 -20.41 2.44 -11.97
C ASN A 180 -21.06 1.98 -13.27
N TRP A 181 -22.40 2.16 -13.41
CA TRP A 181 -23.12 1.88 -14.64
C TRP A 181 -24.44 2.63 -14.72
N ALA A 182 -24.77 3.15 -15.91
CA ALA A 182 -25.89 4.05 -16.09
C ALA A 182 -25.82 5.22 -15.09
N LYS A 183 -26.85 5.43 -14.30
CA LYS A 183 -26.92 6.46 -13.26
C LYS A 183 -26.80 5.91 -11.84
N LYS A 184 -26.11 4.77 -11.67
CA LYS A 184 -25.93 4.15 -10.35
C LYS A 184 -24.46 3.88 -10.05
N GLN A 185 -24.09 4.04 -8.78
CA GLN A 185 -22.80 3.68 -8.20
C GLN A 185 -23.06 2.74 -7.01
N PHE A 186 -22.32 1.64 -6.97
CA PHE A 186 -22.41 0.60 -5.94
C PHE A 186 -21.12 0.63 -5.12
N PRO A 187 -21.07 1.37 -4.03
CA PRO A 187 -19.88 1.44 -3.19
C PRO A 187 -19.77 0.18 -2.32
N VAL A 188 -18.55 -0.33 -2.19
CA VAL A 188 -18.20 -1.44 -1.31
C VAL A 188 -16.93 -1.09 -0.55
N LYS A 189 -17.02 -0.98 0.76
CA LYS A 189 -15.87 -0.69 1.61
C LYS A 189 -15.06 -1.95 1.86
N ILE A 190 -13.75 -1.88 1.61
CA ILE A 190 -12.79 -2.97 1.82
C ILE A 190 -11.68 -2.47 2.72
N GLU A 191 -11.46 -3.13 3.86
CA GLU A 191 -10.49 -2.75 4.87
C GLU A 191 -9.50 -3.89 5.14
N PHE A 192 -8.26 -3.55 5.45
CA PHE A 192 -7.20 -4.49 5.84
C PHE A 192 -6.62 -4.13 7.20
N ALA A 193 -6.24 -5.13 7.97
CA ALA A 193 -5.42 -4.97 9.17
C ALA A 193 -3.95 -4.72 8.75
N VAL A 194 -3.70 -3.58 8.10
CA VAL A 194 -2.44 -3.29 7.41
C VAL A 194 -1.23 -3.45 8.32
N ASP A 195 -1.33 -3.00 9.57
CA ASP A 195 -0.19 -3.08 10.49
C ASP A 195 0.15 -4.53 10.85
N ASP A 196 -0.85 -5.36 11.08
CA ASP A 196 -0.66 -6.79 11.37
C ASP A 196 -0.08 -7.51 10.15
N ILE A 197 -0.61 -7.23 8.96
CA ILE A 197 -0.14 -7.81 7.70
C ILE A 197 1.32 -7.42 7.42
N VAL A 198 1.68 -6.15 7.61
CA VAL A 198 3.06 -5.68 7.41
C VAL A 198 4.01 -6.32 8.42
N MET A 199 3.60 -6.42 9.68
CA MET A 199 4.44 -7.03 10.72
C MET A 199 4.62 -8.53 10.50
N GLU A 200 3.58 -9.25 10.08
CA GLU A 200 3.66 -10.68 9.72
C GLU A 200 4.61 -10.90 8.54
N ASN A 201 4.44 -10.13 7.47
CA ASN A 201 5.32 -10.17 6.30
C ASN A 201 6.78 -9.82 6.68
N ALA A 202 6.99 -8.85 7.57
CA ALA A 202 8.33 -8.51 8.06
C ALA A 202 8.95 -9.68 8.85
N ARG A 203 8.19 -10.37 9.73
CA ARG A 203 8.66 -11.55 10.46
C ARG A 203 9.11 -12.65 9.50
N GLU A 204 8.30 -12.92 8.47
CA GLU A 204 8.62 -13.95 7.48
C GLU A 204 9.89 -13.60 6.70
N LEU A 205 9.94 -12.41 6.09
CA LEU A 205 11.07 -11.97 5.25
C LEU A 205 12.37 -11.85 6.04
N LEU A 206 12.31 -11.35 7.28
CA LEU A 206 13.50 -11.12 8.11
C LEU A 206 14.01 -12.39 8.82
N ASN A 207 13.36 -13.53 8.63
CA ASN A 207 13.93 -14.85 8.93
C ASN A 207 14.78 -15.42 7.79
N GLY A 208 14.69 -14.84 6.59
CA GLY A 208 15.40 -15.25 5.39
C GLY A 208 16.61 -14.39 5.04
N GLN A 209 16.99 -14.43 3.76
CA GLN A 209 18.14 -13.71 3.22
C GLN A 209 18.01 -12.17 3.36
N THR A 210 16.80 -11.63 3.31
CA THR A 210 16.50 -10.21 3.46
C THR A 210 17.03 -9.62 4.78
N ALA A 211 17.19 -10.43 5.80
CA ALA A 211 17.68 -10.04 7.11
C ALA A 211 19.21 -9.82 7.20
N PHE A 212 19.97 -10.17 6.16
CA PHE A 212 21.39 -9.85 6.11
C PHE A 212 21.64 -8.37 5.76
N ASP A 213 20.65 -7.70 5.20
CA ASP A 213 20.68 -6.26 5.06
C ASP A 213 20.09 -5.56 6.29
N PHE A 214 20.93 -4.91 7.08
CA PHE A 214 20.52 -4.17 8.27
C PHE A 214 19.54 -3.03 7.97
N GLN A 215 19.45 -2.54 6.74
CA GLN A 215 18.48 -1.51 6.36
C GLN A 215 17.04 -2.05 6.44
N ASN A 216 16.83 -3.30 6.04
CA ASN A 216 15.52 -3.96 6.16
C ASN A 216 15.12 -4.15 7.63
N LEU A 217 16.07 -4.55 8.48
CA LEU A 217 15.83 -4.66 9.94
C LEU A 217 15.42 -3.30 10.53
N ASN A 218 16.10 -2.23 10.14
CA ASN A 218 15.79 -0.88 10.60
C ASN A 218 14.44 -0.39 10.08
N ALA A 219 14.11 -0.66 8.81
CA ALA A 219 12.83 -0.28 8.22
C ALA A 219 11.65 -0.93 8.97
N ALA A 220 11.74 -2.23 9.27
CA ALA A 220 10.73 -2.95 10.02
C ALA A 220 10.59 -2.42 11.46
N ALA A 221 11.71 -2.16 12.14
CA ALA A 221 11.71 -1.60 13.50
C ALA A 221 11.09 -0.18 13.52
N ASN A 222 11.44 0.67 12.55
CA ASN A 222 10.87 2.01 12.44
C ASN A 222 9.37 1.97 12.10
N TYR A 223 8.93 1.03 11.28
CA TYR A 223 7.50 0.81 11.03
C TYR A 223 6.75 0.48 12.33
N ALA A 224 7.25 -0.48 13.10
CA ALA A 224 6.67 -0.88 14.36
C ALA A 224 6.62 0.29 15.37
N LEU A 225 7.66 1.11 15.43
CA LEU A 225 7.71 2.29 16.27
C LEU A 225 6.69 3.34 15.84
N LYS A 226 6.63 3.65 14.54
CA LYS A 226 5.75 4.68 13.96
C LYS A 226 4.27 4.36 14.14
N TYR A 227 3.88 3.11 13.92
CA TYR A 227 2.48 2.69 13.95
C TYR A 227 2.07 2.00 15.28
N ASN A 228 2.97 2.04 16.26
CA ASN A 228 2.71 1.52 17.60
C ASN A 228 2.34 0.02 17.63
N THR A 229 2.97 -0.77 16.77
CA THR A 229 2.76 -2.20 16.67
C THR A 229 3.67 -2.99 17.63
N ASP A 230 4.08 -4.21 17.30
CA ASP A 230 4.91 -5.08 18.13
C ASP A 230 6.32 -4.51 18.38
N THR A 231 6.51 -3.91 19.56
CA THR A 231 7.79 -3.34 19.98
C THR A 231 8.82 -4.40 20.37
N ALA A 232 8.41 -5.63 20.68
CA ALA A 232 9.31 -6.71 21.04
C ALA A 232 10.08 -7.19 19.82
N ASP A 233 9.40 -7.39 18.69
CA ASP A 233 10.07 -7.73 17.43
C ASP A 233 10.92 -6.57 16.91
N ALA A 234 10.44 -5.34 17.02
CA ALA A 234 11.23 -4.16 16.68
C ALA A 234 12.56 -4.11 17.44
N MET A 235 12.54 -4.41 18.75
CA MET A 235 13.75 -4.46 19.57
C MET A 235 14.70 -5.60 19.17
N LYS A 236 14.19 -6.78 18.78
CA LYS A 236 15.00 -7.87 18.22
C LYS A 236 15.71 -7.44 16.94
N TRP A 237 14.98 -6.84 16.01
CA TRP A 237 15.53 -6.38 14.74
C TRP A 237 16.58 -5.29 14.90
N VAL A 238 16.32 -4.29 15.75
CA VAL A 238 17.30 -3.25 16.07
C VAL A 238 18.54 -3.84 16.71
N THR A 239 18.40 -4.77 17.66
CA THR A 239 19.53 -5.42 18.33
C THR A 239 20.39 -6.20 17.33
N ARG A 240 19.75 -6.92 16.40
CA ARG A 240 20.44 -7.65 15.33
C ARG A 240 21.15 -6.69 14.37
N SER A 241 20.53 -5.56 13.99
CA SER A 241 21.14 -4.53 13.16
C SER A 241 22.40 -3.92 13.82
N LEU A 242 22.32 -3.62 15.12
CA LEU A 242 23.44 -3.08 15.88
C LEU A 242 24.55 -4.13 16.14
N GLY A 243 24.21 -5.42 16.17
CA GLY A 243 25.20 -6.49 16.19
C GLY A 243 26.07 -6.54 14.93
N ALA A 244 25.49 -6.22 13.77
CA ALA A 244 26.21 -6.14 12.50
C ALA A 244 26.94 -4.80 12.33
N ASN A 245 26.35 -3.70 12.78
CA ASN A 245 26.93 -2.35 12.74
C ASN A 245 26.57 -1.55 14.00
N PRO A 246 27.43 -1.55 15.03
CA PRO A 246 27.17 -0.88 16.31
C PRO A 246 26.98 0.64 16.21
N GLN A 247 27.46 1.27 15.13
CA GLN A 247 27.36 2.71 14.88
C GLN A 247 26.26 3.07 13.88
N ASN A 248 25.36 2.13 13.59
CA ASN A 248 24.24 2.41 12.69
C ASN A 248 23.29 3.44 13.31
N TYR A 249 23.35 4.68 12.81
CA TYR A 249 22.53 5.80 13.27
C TYR A 249 21.04 5.45 13.32
N ASN A 250 20.48 4.91 12.23
CA ASN A 250 19.05 4.60 12.13
C ASN A 250 18.61 3.55 13.17
N ALA A 251 19.47 2.55 13.42
CA ALA A 251 19.20 1.53 14.43
C ALA A 251 19.31 2.12 15.86
N LEU A 252 20.28 2.99 16.12
CA LEU A 252 20.41 3.66 17.41
C LEU A 252 19.20 4.57 17.70
N VAL A 253 18.75 5.35 16.71
CA VAL A 253 17.55 6.20 16.81
C VAL A 253 16.30 5.35 17.08
N ALA A 254 16.11 4.26 16.33
CA ALA A 254 14.98 3.35 16.56
C ALA A 254 15.03 2.73 17.95
N LYS A 255 16.21 2.27 18.42
CA LYS A 255 16.41 1.74 19.78
C LYS A 255 16.07 2.76 20.84
N ALA A 256 16.55 3.99 20.70
CA ALA A 256 16.24 5.07 21.62
C ALA A 256 14.72 5.33 21.67
N GLY A 257 14.05 5.36 20.53
CA GLY A 257 12.60 5.50 20.43
C GLY A 257 11.84 4.38 21.17
N LEU A 258 12.24 3.13 20.96
CA LEU A 258 11.63 1.97 21.63
C LEU A 258 11.83 2.00 23.15
N ILE A 259 13.02 2.35 23.61
CA ILE A 259 13.34 2.46 25.04
C ILE A 259 12.58 3.62 25.69
N LYS A 260 12.50 4.77 25.00
CA LYS A 260 11.68 5.91 25.47
C LYS A 260 10.22 5.54 25.61
N LYS A 261 9.68 4.79 24.64
CA LYS A 261 8.31 4.29 24.66
C LYS A 261 8.07 3.30 25.83
N ALA A 262 9.08 2.53 26.20
CA ALA A 262 9.04 1.66 27.37
C ALA A 262 9.16 2.41 28.72
N GLY A 263 9.34 3.75 28.70
CA GLY A 263 9.36 4.60 29.89
C GLY A 263 10.76 5.01 30.37
N ASP A 264 11.84 4.46 29.81
CA ASP A 264 13.20 4.81 30.20
C ASP A 264 13.79 5.94 29.34
N SER A 265 13.40 7.17 29.70
CA SER A 265 13.87 8.37 28.99
C SER A 265 15.37 8.65 29.18
N LEU A 266 15.98 8.21 30.31
CA LEU A 266 17.41 8.43 30.56
C LEU A 266 18.27 7.52 29.68
N ALA A 267 17.94 6.23 29.60
CA ALA A 267 18.63 5.32 28.71
C ALA A 267 18.44 5.71 27.23
N ALA A 268 17.23 6.15 26.84
CA ALA A 268 16.96 6.64 25.50
C ALA A 268 17.84 7.85 25.14
N ALA A 269 17.97 8.84 26.04
CA ALA A 269 18.81 10.01 25.83
C ALA A 269 20.30 9.65 25.66
N LYS A 270 20.81 8.67 26.43
CA LYS A 270 22.19 8.17 26.27
C LYS A 270 22.41 7.56 24.89
N ILE A 271 21.49 6.70 24.42
CA ILE A 271 21.59 6.08 23.10
C ILE A 271 21.48 7.14 21.99
N MET A 272 20.61 8.15 22.15
CA MET A 272 20.53 9.27 21.18
C MET A 272 21.84 10.05 21.10
N LYS A 273 22.55 10.25 22.20
CA LYS A 273 23.88 10.88 22.20
C LYS A 273 24.87 10.06 21.35
N ASP A 274 24.87 8.74 21.48
CA ASP A 274 25.72 7.86 20.67
C ASP A 274 25.32 7.89 19.18
N ALA A 275 24.01 7.93 18.90
CA ALA A 275 23.49 8.09 17.55
C ALA A 275 23.97 9.42 16.92
N VAL A 276 23.80 10.54 17.61
CA VAL A 276 24.23 11.87 17.15
C VAL A 276 25.75 11.91 16.89
N ALA A 277 26.54 11.26 17.73
CA ALA A 277 27.99 11.17 17.56
C ALA A 277 28.37 10.40 16.28
N SER A 278 27.64 9.37 15.89
CA SER A 278 27.90 8.58 14.68
C SER A 278 27.27 9.14 13.40
N ALA A 279 26.40 10.15 13.51
CA ALA A 279 25.62 10.68 12.41
C ALA A 279 26.45 11.39 11.35
N ASN A 280 26.07 11.24 10.08
CA ASN A 280 26.59 12.01 8.96
C ASN A 280 25.88 13.38 8.82
N GLU A 281 26.31 14.20 7.85
CA GLU A 281 25.77 15.54 7.60
C GLU A 281 24.24 15.55 7.45
N GLY A 282 23.71 14.71 6.55
CA GLY A 282 22.27 14.65 6.29
C GLY A 282 21.44 14.19 7.49
N GLN A 283 21.98 13.26 8.28
CA GLN A 283 21.35 12.76 9.50
C GLN A 283 21.31 13.81 10.61
N LEU A 284 22.42 14.53 10.83
CA LEU A 284 22.46 15.65 11.77
C LEU A 284 21.53 16.78 11.37
N ASN A 285 21.48 17.07 10.07
CA ASN A 285 20.57 18.08 9.53
C ASN A 285 19.11 17.70 9.76
N ALA A 286 18.71 16.48 9.39
CA ALA A 286 17.34 15.99 9.60
C ALA A 286 16.96 15.97 11.08
N TYR A 287 17.87 15.57 11.96
CA TYR A 287 17.63 15.59 13.40
C TYR A 287 17.46 17.00 13.95
N GLY A 288 18.30 17.94 13.49
CA GLY A 288 18.16 19.36 13.82
C GLY A 288 16.79 19.92 13.44
N TYR A 289 16.33 19.66 12.21
CA TYR A 289 14.99 20.09 11.76
C TYR A 289 13.85 19.40 12.51
N GLN A 290 13.99 18.14 12.86
CA GLN A 290 13.02 17.46 13.73
C GLN A 290 12.87 18.20 15.06
N LEU A 291 14.00 18.53 15.72
CA LEU A 291 14.00 19.28 16.98
C LEU A 291 13.41 20.68 16.84
N LEU A 292 13.67 21.37 15.72
CA LEU A 292 13.03 22.66 15.41
C LEU A 292 11.51 22.53 15.31
N GLY A 293 11.02 21.50 14.63
CA GLY A 293 9.59 21.20 14.55
C GLY A 293 8.93 20.88 15.90
N GLU A 294 9.72 20.37 16.85
CA GLU A 294 9.31 20.13 18.25
C GLU A 294 9.48 21.37 19.15
N ASN A 295 9.90 22.53 18.60
CA ASN A 295 10.25 23.76 19.32
C ASN A 295 11.39 23.59 20.34
N LYS A 296 12.25 22.60 20.18
CA LYS A 296 13.44 22.33 21.00
C LYS A 296 14.67 23.06 20.45
N PHE A 297 14.59 24.39 20.44
CA PHE A 297 15.58 25.25 19.75
C PHE A 297 17.01 25.05 20.25
N SER A 298 17.21 24.91 21.56
CA SER A 298 18.56 24.70 22.13
C SER A 298 19.19 23.41 21.64
N GLU A 299 18.45 22.30 21.71
CA GLU A 299 18.91 20.98 21.27
C GLU A 299 19.17 20.95 19.76
N ALA A 300 18.31 21.63 18.98
CA ALA A 300 18.47 21.77 17.53
C ALA A 300 19.77 22.52 17.17
N ILE A 301 20.03 23.64 17.85
CA ILE A 301 21.25 24.42 17.67
C ILE A 301 22.48 23.58 18.02
N ASP A 302 22.47 22.80 19.08
CA ASP A 302 23.58 21.94 19.47
C ASP A 302 23.86 20.84 18.42
N ALA A 303 22.81 20.19 17.89
CA ALA A 303 22.93 19.20 16.82
C ALA A 303 23.47 19.82 15.52
N LEU A 304 22.97 21.00 15.13
CA LEU A 304 23.40 21.69 13.91
C LEU A 304 24.80 22.33 14.06
N LYS A 305 25.18 22.76 15.26
CA LYS A 305 26.59 23.13 15.56
C LYS A 305 27.54 21.95 15.35
N LEU A 306 27.16 20.77 15.88
CA LEU A 306 27.97 19.57 15.64
C LEU A 306 28.07 19.28 14.14
N ASN A 307 27.01 19.52 13.37
CA ASN A 307 27.05 19.37 11.92
C ASN A 307 28.06 20.29 11.26
N THR A 308 28.08 21.57 11.61
CA THR A 308 29.08 22.52 11.09
C THR A 308 30.50 22.21 11.53
N GLN A 309 30.70 21.62 12.71
CA GLN A 309 32.01 21.18 13.21
C GLN A 309 32.54 19.97 12.43
N LYS A 310 31.68 19.00 12.11
CA LYS A 310 32.05 17.80 11.35
C LYS A 310 32.18 18.08 9.85
N HIS A 311 31.41 19.06 9.34
CA HIS A 311 31.33 19.42 7.93
C HIS A 311 31.53 20.94 7.71
N PRO A 312 32.67 21.50 8.06
CA PRO A 312 32.91 22.96 8.03
C PRO A 312 32.87 23.58 6.63
N GLU A 313 33.04 22.77 5.59
CA GLU A 313 32.96 23.13 4.18
C GLU A 313 31.52 23.06 3.61
N SER A 314 30.57 22.50 4.34
CA SER A 314 29.19 22.40 3.88
C SER A 314 28.43 23.71 4.07
N ALA A 315 28.14 24.38 2.99
CA ALA A 315 27.28 25.58 3.00
C ALA A 315 25.89 25.29 3.58
N ASN A 316 25.36 24.09 3.32
CA ASN A 316 24.05 23.65 3.83
C ASN A 316 24.07 23.49 5.36
N ALA A 317 25.12 22.98 5.95
CA ALA A 317 25.23 22.85 7.40
C ALA A 317 25.19 24.23 8.09
N TRP A 318 25.88 25.24 7.52
CA TRP A 318 25.85 26.61 8.04
C TRP A 318 24.52 27.31 7.82
N ASP A 319 23.86 27.08 6.68
CA ASP A 319 22.53 27.60 6.40
C ASP A 319 21.52 27.09 7.41
N SER A 320 21.48 25.79 7.65
CA SER A 320 20.58 25.13 8.61
C SER A 320 20.81 25.62 10.06
N LEU A 321 22.07 25.82 10.45
CA LEU A 321 22.41 26.41 11.75
C LEU A 321 21.94 27.89 11.83
N GLY A 322 22.10 28.65 10.73
CA GLY A 322 21.56 29.99 10.63
C GLY A 322 20.06 30.05 10.81
N GLU A 323 19.33 29.12 10.21
CA GLU A 323 17.88 29.00 10.36
C GLU A 323 17.46 28.66 11.79
N ALA A 324 18.17 27.72 12.44
CA ALA A 324 17.90 27.40 13.85
C ALA A 324 18.06 28.60 14.77
N TYR A 325 19.12 29.39 14.58
CA TYR A 325 19.30 30.65 15.33
C TYR A 325 18.21 31.67 15.02
N ALA A 326 17.80 31.80 13.74
CA ALA A 326 16.74 32.74 13.38
C ALA A 326 15.41 32.37 14.04
N LEU A 327 15.06 31.09 14.03
CA LEU A 327 13.82 30.58 14.65
C LEU A 327 13.86 30.68 16.19
N SER A 328 15.03 30.57 16.80
CA SER A 328 15.20 30.78 18.24
C SER A 328 15.21 32.26 18.67
N GLY A 329 15.22 33.20 17.70
CA GLY A 329 15.30 34.64 17.94
C GLY A 329 16.71 35.22 18.07
N ASP A 330 17.76 34.41 17.94
CA ASP A 330 19.16 34.86 17.99
C ASP A 330 19.60 35.42 16.61
N LYS A 331 19.18 36.63 16.32
CA LYS A 331 19.45 37.31 15.06
C LYS A 331 20.94 37.47 14.77
N LYS A 332 21.76 37.70 15.79
CA LYS A 332 23.19 37.91 15.63
C LYS A 332 23.88 36.67 15.08
N ASN A 333 23.65 35.53 15.73
CA ASN A 333 24.25 34.27 15.28
C ASN A 333 23.62 33.77 13.96
N ALA A 334 22.32 34.00 13.72
CA ALA A 334 21.70 33.72 12.44
C ALA A 334 22.43 34.41 11.27
N ILE A 335 22.66 35.72 11.37
CA ILE A 335 23.35 36.52 10.35
C ILE A 335 24.76 35.99 10.10
N VAL A 336 25.51 35.66 11.15
CA VAL A 336 26.87 35.11 11.03
C VAL A 336 26.87 33.82 10.23
N ASN A 337 25.96 32.89 10.55
CA ASN A 337 25.92 31.58 9.92
C ASN A 337 25.43 31.65 8.48
N PHE A 338 24.43 32.46 8.14
CA PHE A 338 24.00 32.66 6.76
C PHE A 338 25.11 33.30 5.90
N LYS A 339 25.82 34.31 6.43
CA LYS A 339 26.99 34.88 5.72
C LYS A 339 28.10 33.86 5.51
N LYS A 340 28.34 32.99 6.49
CA LYS A 340 29.28 31.87 6.34
C LYS A 340 28.83 30.90 5.25
N SER A 341 27.54 30.51 5.23
CA SER A 341 27.00 29.67 4.16
C SER A 341 27.24 30.29 2.78
N LEU A 342 26.88 31.55 2.59
CA LEU A 342 27.10 32.25 1.30
C LEU A 342 28.57 32.32 0.88
N SER A 343 29.49 32.43 1.84
CA SER A 343 30.94 32.46 1.55
C SER A 343 31.48 31.14 1.01
N LEU A 344 30.77 30.05 1.18
CA LEU A 344 31.10 28.69 0.71
C LEU A 344 30.54 28.35 -0.67
N ASN A 345 30.06 29.36 -1.40
CA ASN A 345 29.49 29.21 -2.74
C ASN A 345 28.37 28.12 -2.82
N PRO A 346 27.28 28.28 -2.05
CA PRO A 346 26.22 27.27 -1.94
C PRO A 346 25.47 27.00 -3.25
N PRO A 347 24.84 25.82 -3.37
CA PRO A 347 23.90 25.53 -4.42
C PRO A 347 22.72 26.54 -4.43
N PRO A 348 22.04 26.73 -5.56
CA PRO A 348 21.00 27.79 -5.73
C PRO A 348 19.94 27.82 -4.64
N LEU A 349 19.45 26.65 -4.20
CA LEU A 349 18.42 26.58 -3.16
C LEU A 349 18.91 27.06 -1.79
N VAL A 350 20.09 26.63 -1.37
CA VAL A 350 20.72 27.04 -0.11
C VAL A 350 21.04 28.53 -0.15
N ARG A 351 21.57 29.04 -1.29
CA ARG A 351 21.81 30.46 -1.52
C ARG A 351 20.53 31.28 -1.33
N ALA A 352 19.45 30.87 -2.01
CA ALA A 352 18.19 31.58 -1.95
C ALA A 352 17.61 31.63 -0.53
N ASN A 353 17.76 30.53 0.26
CA ASN A 353 17.34 30.48 1.65
C ASN A 353 18.14 31.46 2.52
N SER A 354 19.48 31.36 2.47
CA SER A 354 20.35 32.29 3.22
C SER A 354 20.08 33.76 2.89
N GLU A 355 19.94 34.11 1.60
CA GLU A 355 19.64 35.47 1.17
C GLU A 355 18.27 35.96 1.65
N LYS A 356 17.25 35.09 1.60
CA LYS A 356 15.89 35.38 2.13
C LYS A 356 15.95 35.74 3.60
N TYR A 357 16.62 34.93 4.41
CA TYR A 357 16.72 35.19 5.86
C TYR A 357 17.56 36.44 6.17
N LEU A 358 18.67 36.67 5.47
CA LEU A 358 19.47 37.87 5.65
C LEU A 358 18.67 39.15 5.34
N LYS A 359 17.85 39.16 4.28
CA LYS A 359 16.92 40.28 3.99
C LYS A 359 15.91 40.47 5.11
N GLN A 360 15.30 39.44 5.61
CA GLN A 360 14.33 39.52 6.72
C GLN A 360 14.97 40.03 8.02
N LEU A 361 16.26 39.72 8.23
CA LEU A 361 17.01 40.18 9.40
C LEU A 361 17.66 41.57 9.22
N GLY A 362 17.48 42.22 8.06
CA GLY A 362 18.04 43.52 7.75
C GLY A 362 19.57 43.54 7.61
N ALA A 363 20.15 42.46 7.17
CA ALA A 363 21.61 42.24 7.09
C ALA A 363 22.16 42.07 5.66
N MET A 364 21.27 42.37 4.64
CA MET A 364 21.61 42.28 3.23
C MET A 364 21.25 43.59 2.54
#